data_3d1c781179e6ad2a54f7c599661e6a07
#
_entry.id   3d1c781179e6ad2a54f7c599661e6a07
#
_cell.length_a   1.000
_cell.length_b   1.000
_cell.length_c   1.000
_cell.angle_alpha   90.00
_cell.angle_beta   90.00
_cell.angle_gamma   90.00
#
_symmetry.space_group_name_H-M   'P 1'
#
loop_
_entity.id
_entity.type
_entity.pdbx_description
1 polymer ?
#
loop_
_entity_poly.entity_id
_entity_poly.type
_entity_poly.pdbx_seq_one_letter_code
_entity_poly.pdbx_strand_id
1 'polypeptide(L)'
;MIMREKRRYLLFEVISDGEVAKHGLQNAIWDSIYSLYGDTGASESRLWLVNYDSGIGIGVLRCAHRTVEKVRAALACIYSVDGVRTAIRVIRVSGTLKGAGARTKMKAGALKR
;
A
#
# COMPACT_ATOMS: atom_id res chain seq x y z
N MET A 1 -18.06 23.89 11.49
CA MET A 1 -18.13 22.41 11.43
C MET A 1 -16.86 21.84 10.87
N ILE A 2 -16.36 20.80 11.49
CA ILE A 2 -15.14 20.14 11.03
C ILE A 2 -15.52 19.00 10.11
N MET A 3 -15.00 19.06 8.90
CA MET A 3 -15.19 17.98 7.94
C MET A 3 -14.03 17.00 8.10
N ARG A 4 -14.36 15.77 8.41
CA ARG A 4 -13.34 14.73 8.45
C ARG A 4 -13.08 14.22 7.06
N GLU A 5 -11.82 14.11 6.71
CA GLU A 5 -11.46 13.49 5.46
C GLU A 5 -11.68 11.99 5.56
N LYS A 6 -12.40 11.45 4.59
CA LYS A 6 -12.63 10.02 4.53
C LYS A 6 -11.35 9.32 4.12
N ARG A 7 -11.13 8.17 4.71
CA ARG A 7 -9.95 7.37 4.43
C ARG A 7 -10.34 6.08 3.76
N ARG A 8 -9.39 5.54 3.00
CA ARG A 8 -9.56 4.23 2.38
C ARG A 8 -8.36 3.37 2.69
N TYR A 9 -8.60 2.09 2.77
CA TYR A 9 -7.58 1.10 3.09
C TYR A 9 -7.43 0.19 1.88
N LEU A 10 -6.19 0.02 1.44
CA LEU A 10 -5.87 -0.80 0.28
C LEU A 10 -5.12 -2.03 0.76
N LEU A 11 -5.74 -3.19 0.58
CA LEU A 11 -5.06 -4.46 0.79
C LEU A 11 -4.27 -4.75 -0.46
N PHE A 12 -2.96 -4.95 -0.32
CA PHE A 12 -2.09 -5.17 -1.47
C PHE A 12 -1.20 -6.39 -1.27
N GLU A 13 -0.74 -6.90 -2.39
CA GLU A 13 0.17 -8.02 -2.44
C GLU A 13 1.45 -7.58 -3.15
N VAL A 14 2.60 -7.96 -2.59
CA VAL A 14 3.91 -7.72 -3.20
C VAL A 14 4.36 -9.02 -3.86
N ILE A 15 4.57 -8.97 -5.15
CA ILE A 15 5.05 -10.09 -5.95
C ILE A 15 6.47 -9.75 -6.36
N SER A 16 7.44 -10.53 -5.90
CA SER A 16 8.84 -10.16 -6.09
C SER A 16 9.71 -11.38 -6.23
N ASP A 17 10.90 -11.17 -6.81
CA ASP A 17 11.89 -12.24 -6.99
C ASP A 17 12.58 -12.61 -5.68
N GLY A 18 12.50 -11.75 -4.67
CA GLY A 18 13.07 -11.99 -3.37
C GLY A 18 12.24 -11.29 -2.32
N GLU A 19 12.61 -11.45 -1.07
CA GLU A 19 11.88 -10.81 0.01
C GLU A 19 12.07 -9.29 -0.05
N VAL A 20 10.96 -8.56 0.09
CA VAL A 20 10.96 -7.10 0.11
C VAL A 20 10.70 -6.65 1.53
N ALA A 21 11.69 -5.99 2.15
CA ALA A 21 11.58 -5.53 3.53
C ALA A 21 10.65 -4.32 3.62
N LYS A 22 10.04 -4.15 4.79
CA LYS A 22 9.10 -3.06 5.03
C LYS A 22 9.69 -1.69 4.72
N HIS A 23 10.90 -1.44 5.18
CA HIS A 23 11.53 -0.14 5.00
C HIS A 23 11.73 0.19 3.52
N GLY A 24 12.23 -0.77 2.77
CA GLY A 24 12.44 -0.58 1.33
C GLY A 24 11.12 -0.36 0.60
N LEU A 25 10.10 -1.13 0.96
CA LEU A 25 8.78 -0.98 0.36
C LEU A 25 8.21 0.41 0.65
N GLN A 26 8.30 0.85 1.89
CA GLN A 26 7.80 2.14 2.30
C GLN A 26 8.46 3.27 1.52
N ASN A 27 9.78 3.21 1.38
CA ASN A 27 10.52 4.20 0.62
C ASN A 27 10.12 4.19 -0.86
N ALA A 28 9.95 3.01 -1.44
CA ALA A 28 9.57 2.90 -2.85
C ALA A 28 8.18 3.48 -3.09
N ILE A 29 7.25 3.24 -2.18
CA ILE A 29 5.89 3.78 -2.30
C ILE A 29 5.91 5.31 -2.24
N TRP A 30 6.62 5.88 -1.26
CA TRP A 30 6.72 7.33 -1.14
C TRP A 30 7.43 7.95 -2.34
N ASP A 31 8.51 7.33 -2.81
CA ASP A 31 9.23 7.82 -3.97
C ASP A 31 8.34 7.86 -5.21
N SER A 32 7.52 6.83 -5.38
CA SER A 32 6.62 6.77 -6.53
C SER A 32 5.55 7.86 -6.46
N ILE A 33 4.98 8.08 -5.28
CA ILE A 33 3.99 9.15 -5.07
C ILE A 33 4.60 10.52 -5.36
N TYR A 34 5.79 10.78 -4.81
CA TYR A 34 6.48 12.06 -5.04
C TYR A 34 6.82 12.25 -6.52
N SER A 35 7.28 11.19 -7.16
CA SER A 35 7.68 11.26 -8.56
C SER A 35 6.51 11.61 -9.46
N LEU A 36 5.33 11.05 -9.18
CA LEU A 36 4.15 11.27 -10.02
C LEU A 36 3.39 12.54 -9.68
N TYR A 37 3.31 12.91 -8.41
CA TYR A 37 2.39 13.94 -7.97
C TYR A 37 3.03 15.07 -7.18
N GLY A 38 4.33 15.01 -6.92
CA GLY A 38 5.05 16.04 -6.20
C GLY A 38 4.70 16.12 -4.74
N ASP A 39 5.20 17.15 -4.08
CA ASP A 39 5.00 17.34 -2.64
C ASP A 39 3.54 17.52 -2.29
N THR A 40 2.81 18.29 -3.09
CA THR A 40 1.39 18.55 -2.84
C THR A 40 0.58 17.27 -2.93
N GLY A 41 0.80 16.50 -3.99
CA GLY A 41 0.07 15.24 -4.15
C GLY A 41 0.41 14.24 -3.07
N ALA A 42 1.68 14.17 -2.68
CA ALA A 42 2.10 13.28 -1.60
C ALA A 42 1.44 13.67 -0.29
N SER A 43 1.41 14.97 0.02
CA SER A 43 0.78 15.46 1.24
C SER A 43 -0.72 15.20 1.24
N GLU A 44 -1.39 15.44 0.11
CA GLU A 44 -2.83 15.23 0.00
C GLU A 44 -3.24 13.77 0.12
N SER A 45 -2.35 12.85 -0.20
CA SER A 45 -2.66 11.43 -0.16
C SER A 45 -2.84 10.92 1.26
N ARG A 46 -2.24 11.58 2.23
CA ARG A 46 -2.26 11.16 3.63
C ARG A 46 -1.91 9.70 3.78
N LEU A 47 -0.90 9.31 3.05
CA LEU A 47 -0.47 7.94 2.92
C LEU A 47 0.11 7.39 4.22
N TRP A 48 -0.26 6.18 4.57
CA TRP A 48 0.27 5.52 5.75
C TRP A 48 0.29 4.02 5.54
N LEU A 49 1.43 3.41 5.76
CA LEU A 49 1.54 1.96 5.70
C LEU A 49 1.10 1.39 7.04
N VAL A 50 -0.11 0.85 7.08
CA VAL A 50 -0.72 0.37 8.32
C VAL A 50 0.01 -0.86 8.83
N ASN A 51 0.22 -1.83 7.96
CA ASN A 51 1.00 -3.01 8.29
C ASN A 51 1.50 -3.66 7.02
N TYR A 52 2.49 -4.51 7.18
CA TYR A 52 3.06 -5.25 6.06
C TYR A 52 3.85 -6.43 6.61
N ASP A 53 3.59 -7.61 6.07
CA ASP A 53 4.29 -8.82 6.42
C ASP A 53 5.21 -9.20 5.26
N SER A 54 6.50 -9.00 5.43
CA SER A 54 7.47 -9.26 4.36
C SER A 54 7.59 -10.74 4.02
N GLY A 55 7.27 -11.61 4.97
CA GLY A 55 7.35 -13.05 4.75
C GLY A 55 6.33 -13.56 3.76
N ILE A 56 5.14 -12.95 3.73
CA ILE A 56 4.08 -13.36 2.82
C ILE A 56 3.78 -12.30 1.76
N GLY A 57 4.37 -11.12 1.87
CA GLY A 57 4.18 -10.07 0.88
C GLY A 57 2.80 -9.45 0.86
N ILE A 58 2.13 -9.38 2.01
CA ILE A 58 0.78 -8.81 2.12
C ILE A 58 0.82 -7.63 3.07
N GLY A 59 0.15 -6.55 2.69
CA GLY A 59 0.08 -5.38 3.55
C GLY A 59 -1.19 -4.58 3.34
N VAL A 60 -1.35 -3.58 4.19
CA VAL A 60 -2.48 -2.65 4.11
C VAL A 60 -1.95 -1.23 4.13
N LEU A 61 -2.38 -0.45 3.17
CA LEU A 61 -2.01 0.94 3.00
C LEU A 61 -3.25 1.80 3.21
N ARG A 62 -3.09 2.91 3.92
CA ARG A 62 -4.20 3.85 4.15
C ARG A 62 -3.92 5.13 3.39
N CYS A 63 -4.96 5.69 2.78
CA CYS A 63 -4.82 6.98 2.11
C CYS A 63 -6.14 7.74 2.17
N ALA A 64 -6.11 9.01 1.74
CA ALA A 64 -7.32 9.81 1.66
C ALA A 64 -8.23 9.24 0.56
N HIS A 65 -9.52 9.25 0.83
CA HIS A 65 -10.51 8.69 -0.10
C HIS A 65 -10.34 9.22 -1.53
N ARG A 66 -10.19 10.53 -1.66
CA ARG A 66 -10.14 11.15 -2.99
C ARG A 66 -8.84 10.88 -3.75
N THR A 67 -7.83 10.31 -3.09
CA THR A 67 -6.55 10.03 -3.75
C THR A 67 -6.33 8.56 -4.06
N VAL A 68 -7.34 7.72 -3.86
CA VAL A 68 -7.22 6.28 -4.08
C VAL A 68 -6.66 5.95 -5.46
N GLU A 69 -7.20 6.55 -6.52
CA GLU A 69 -6.75 6.22 -7.87
C GLU A 69 -5.32 6.67 -8.11
N LYS A 70 -4.93 7.80 -7.55
CA LYS A 70 -3.54 8.25 -7.64
C LYS A 70 -2.60 7.29 -6.92
N VAL A 71 -2.99 6.83 -5.74
CA VAL A 71 -2.18 5.88 -4.99
C VAL A 71 -2.08 4.55 -5.74
N ARG A 72 -3.19 4.07 -6.30
CA ARG A 72 -3.15 2.85 -7.10
C ARG A 72 -2.21 2.98 -8.28
N ALA A 73 -2.25 4.11 -8.97
CA ALA A 73 -1.36 4.35 -10.11
C ALA A 73 0.10 4.37 -9.68
N ALA A 74 0.39 4.98 -8.53
CA ALA A 74 1.75 5.03 -8.00
C ALA A 74 2.26 3.63 -7.66
N LEU A 75 1.41 2.79 -7.06
CA LEU A 75 1.79 1.41 -6.77
C LEU A 75 2.07 0.63 -8.04
N ALA A 76 1.27 0.85 -9.08
CA ALA A 76 1.44 0.17 -10.35
C ALA A 76 2.74 0.55 -11.06
N CYS A 77 3.31 1.71 -10.75
CA CYS A 77 4.56 2.17 -11.36
C CYS A 77 5.80 1.59 -10.68
N ILE A 78 5.66 0.94 -9.54
CA ILE A 78 6.81 0.35 -8.85
C ILE A 78 7.19 -0.95 -9.53
N TYR A 79 8.43 -1.04 -9.99
CA TYR A 79 8.94 -2.25 -10.64
C TYR A 79 10.13 -2.86 -9.94
N SER A 80 10.71 -2.14 -8.98
CA SER A 80 11.78 -2.70 -8.16
C SER A 80 11.83 -2.01 -6.80
N VAL A 81 12.28 -2.76 -5.80
CA VAL A 81 12.47 -2.26 -4.44
C VAL A 81 13.83 -2.78 -3.98
N ASP A 82 14.74 -1.84 -3.66
CA ASP A 82 16.11 -2.20 -3.22
C ASP A 82 16.78 -3.19 -4.15
N GLY A 83 16.59 -2.99 -5.45
CA GLY A 83 17.21 -3.86 -6.46
C GLY A 83 16.50 -5.16 -6.71
N VAL A 84 15.42 -5.46 -6.00
CA VAL A 84 14.62 -6.67 -6.19
C VAL A 84 13.46 -6.36 -7.12
N ARG A 85 13.33 -7.15 -8.19
CA ARG A 85 12.22 -6.99 -9.13
C ARG A 85 10.90 -7.20 -8.39
N THR A 86 9.98 -6.26 -8.52
CA THR A 86 8.79 -6.21 -7.68
C THR A 86 7.59 -5.71 -8.48
N ALA A 87 6.44 -6.29 -8.19
CA ALA A 87 5.15 -5.76 -8.66
C ALA A 87 4.23 -5.70 -7.45
N ILE A 88 3.38 -4.67 -7.40
CA ILE A 88 2.43 -4.52 -6.32
C ILE A 88 1.03 -4.56 -6.88
N ARG A 89 0.21 -5.45 -6.35
CA ARG A 89 -1.16 -5.63 -6.81
C ARG A 89 -2.12 -5.28 -5.68
N VAL A 90 -3.04 -4.36 -5.96
CA VAL A 90 -4.08 -4.02 -5.00
C VAL A 90 -5.18 -5.07 -5.10
N ILE A 91 -5.45 -5.75 -4.01
CA ILE A 91 -6.42 -6.83 -3.95
C ILE A 91 -7.82 -6.29 -3.64
N ARG A 92 -7.89 -5.30 -2.73
CA ARG A 92 -9.17 -4.79 -2.25
C ARG A 92 -9.01 -3.38 -1.74
N VAL A 93 -10.05 -2.57 -1.93
CA VAL A 93 -10.13 -1.23 -1.34
C VAL A 93 -11.37 -1.18 -0.47
N SER A 94 -11.22 -0.66 0.75
CA SER A 94 -12.33 -0.62 1.70
C SER A 94 -12.31 0.68 2.50
N GLY A 95 -13.49 1.09 2.97
CA GLY A 95 -13.60 2.24 3.85
C GLY A 95 -13.20 1.97 5.29
N THR A 96 -12.98 0.70 5.63
CA THR A 96 -12.61 0.32 7.00
C THR A 96 -11.41 -0.61 6.96
N LEU A 97 -10.63 -0.56 8.02
CA LEU A 97 -9.47 -1.44 8.16
C LEU A 97 -9.89 -2.90 8.18
N LYS A 98 -10.96 -3.20 8.89
CA LYS A 98 -11.49 -4.55 8.95
C LYS A 98 -11.95 -5.02 7.57
N GLY A 99 -12.66 -4.15 6.84
CA GLY A 99 -13.13 -4.48 5.49
C GLY A 99 -12.00 -4.68 4.51
N ALA A 100 -10.87 -4.00 4.68
CA ALA A 100 -9.71 -4.18 3.83
C ALA A 100 -8.99 -5.50 4.09
N GLY A 101 -9.31 -6.17 5.21
CA GLY A 101 -8.71 -7.45 5.49
C GLY A 101 -7.49 -7.39 6.38
N ALA A 102 -7.45 -6.42 7.30
CA ALA A 102 -6.33 -6.36 8.25
C ALA A 102 -6.20 -7.68 9.01
N ARG A 103 -7.33 -8.29 9.33
CA ARG A 103 -7.34 -9.61 9.94
C ARG A 103 -6.97 -10.70 8.96
N THR A 104 -7.29 -10.48 7.69
CA THR A 104 -7.00 -11.45 6.64
C THR A 104 -5.51 -11.66 6.50
N LYS A 105 -4.71 -10.68 6.87
CA LYS A 105 -3.27 -10.85 6.87
C LYS A 105 -2.85 -12.06 7.67
N MET A 106 -3.36 -12.19 8.90
CA MET A 106 -3.05 -13.35 9.71
C MET A 106 -3.67 -14.62 9.13
N LYS A 107 -4.91 -14.51 8.64
CA LYS A 107 -5.58 -15.63 8.04
C LYS A 107 -4.91 -16.04 6.74
N ALA A 108 -4.43 -15.09 5.96
CA ALA A 108 -3.73 -15.39 4.72
C ALA A 108 -2.47 -16.20 5.00
N GLY A 109 -1.73 -15.84 6.03
CA GLY A 109 -0.60 -16.63 6.46
C GLY A 109 -1.00 -18.03 6.84
N ALA A 110 -2.13 -18.17 7.53
CA ALA A 110 -2.66 -19.47 7.92
C ALA A 110 -3.14 -20.26 6.70
N LEU A 111 -3.81 -19.59 5.78
CA LEU A 111 -4.40 -20.25 4.61
C LEU A 111 -3.36 -20.71 3.59
N LYS A 112 -2.19 -20.18 3.65
CA LYS A 112 -1.12 -20.57 2.73
C LYS A 112 -0.54 -21.94 3.02
N ARG A 113 -0.92 -22.51 4.11
CA ARG A 113 -0.49 -23.85 4.47
C ARG A 113 -1.24 -24.92 3.74
#